data_b9111bd4121acbf98c9aed5a2ecb31a7
#
_entry.id   b9111bd4121acbf98c9aed5a2ecb31a7
#
_cell.length_a   1.000
_cell.length_b   1.000
_cell.length_c   1.000
_cell.angle_alpha   90.00
_cell.angle_beta   90.00
_cell.angle_gamma   90.00
#
_symmetry.space_group_name_H-M   'P 1'
#
loop_
_entity.id
_entity.type
_entity.pdbx_description
1 polymer ?
#
loop_
_entity_poly.entity_id
_entity_poly.type
_entity_poly.pdbx_seq_one_letter_code
_entity_poly.pdbx_strand_id
1 'polypeptide(L)'
;LDLNLPIYPVKGYSLTLPVTNSDGAPVSTVLDESYKVAITRFDNRIRVGGMAELSGYEIKLLEKRRETLALVVNDLFPEGGDLNQALFWSGLRPMTPDSTPLIGRTRFDNLFLNTGHGTLGWTMSLGSAKLTADIVSGKDTEIRSDDLSLSRYQT
;
A
#
# COMPACT_ATOMS: atom_id res chain seq x y z
N LEU A 1 -19.77 15.39 -8.19
CA LEU A 1 -19.47 15.08 -9.60
C LEU A 1 -20.12 13.79 -10.10
N ASP A 2 -20.81 13.04 -9.21
CA ASP A 2 -21.47 11.75 -9.52
C ASP A 2 -20.58 10.76 -10.29
N LEU A 3 -19.31 10.68 -9.93
CA LEU A 3 -18.41 9.65 -10.40
C LEU A 3 -18.41 8.52 -9.38
N ASN A 4 -18.97 7.38 -9.76
CA ASN A 4 -18.90 6.18 -8.95
C ASN A 4 -17.54 5.51 -9.18
N LEU A 5 -16.64 5.64 -8.21
CA LEU A 5 -15.34 4.99 -8.23
C LEU A 5 -15.41 3.74 -7.35
N PRO A 6 -15.25 2.53 -7.91
CA PRO A 6 -15.31 1.29 -7.15
C PRO A 6 -14.00 1.07 -6.38
N ILE A 7 -13.71 1.97 -5.44
CA ILE A 7 -12.50 1.91 -4.61
C ILE A 7 -12.92 1.66 -3.17
N TYR A 8 -12.43 0.57 -2.59
CA TYR A 8 -12.64 0.25 -1.19
C TYR A 8 -11.40 0.54 -0.36
N PRO A 9 -11.54 1.21 0.81
CA PRO A 9 -10.43 1.49 1.71
C PRO A 9 -10.07 0.25 2.54
N VAL A 10 -9.07 -0.52 2.08
CA VAL A 10 -8.57 -1.68 2.81
C VAL A 10 -7.52 -1.24 3.81
N LYS A 11 -7.82 -1.40 5.10
CA LYS A 11 -6.95 -0.98 6.19
C LYS A 11 -5.78 -1.93 6.38
N GLY A 12 -4.59 -1.36 6.48
CA GLY A 12 -3.38 -2.06 6.85
C GLY A 12 -2.73 -1.42 8.07
N TYR A 13 -1.83 -2.18 8.72
CA TYR A 13 -1.12 -1.75 9.91
C TYR A 13 0.38 -1.85 9.72
N SER A 14 1.14 -1.03 10.44
CA SER A 14 2.59 -1.16 10.50
C SER A 14 3.16 -0.78 11.86
N LEU A 15 4.26 -1.44 12.23
CA LEU A 15 5.17 -0.99 13.28
C LEU A 15 6.44 -0.46 12.62
N THR A 16 6.98 0.60 13.18
CA THR A 16 8.32 1.09 12.83
C THR A 16 9.11 1.19 14.12
N LEU A 17 10.17 0.39 14.25
CA LEU A 17 11.00 0.33 15.45
C LEU A 17 12.45 0.63 15.11
N PRO A 18 13.23 1.26 16.04
CA PRO A 18 14.64 1.51 15.82
C PRO A 18 15.43 0.19 15.83
N VAL A 19 16.46 0.10 15.00
CA VAL A 19 17.46 -0.98 15.05
C VAL A 19 18.32 -0.77 16.29
N THR A 20 18.44 -1.81 17.12
CA THR A 20 19.30 -1.82 18.31
C THR A 20 20.52 -2.70 18.12
N ASN A 21 20.37 -3.80 17.36
CA ASN A 21 21.47 -4.69 16.99
C ASN A 21 21.43 -4.92 15.47
N SER A 22 22.46 -4.44 14.80
CA SER A 22 22.56 -4.51 13.33
C SER A 22 22.64 -5.94 12.81
N ASP A 23 23.32 -6.82 13.55
CA ASP A 23 23.56 -8.21 13.17
C ASP A 23 22.31 -9.09 13.42
N GLY A 24 21.48 -8.69 14.38
CA GLY A 24 20.20 -9.31 14.67
C GLY A 24 19.02 -8.77 13.83
N ALA A 25 19.27 -7.74 13.02
CA ALA A 25 18.23 -7.12 12.18
C ALA A 25 18.18 -7.72 10.77
N PRO A 26 17.05 -7.63 10.05
CA PRO A 26 16.96 -8.12 8.68
C PRO A 26 17.94 -7.39 7.75
N VAL A 27 18.55 -8.13 6.81
CA VAL A 27 19.42 -7.55 5.75
C VAL A 27 18.66 -7.38 4.43
N SER A 28 17.50 -8.04 4.31
CA SER A 28 16.60 -7.97 3.14
C SER A 28 15.15 -7.91 3.61
N THR A 29 14.22 -7.67 2.70
CA THR A 29 12.80 -7.84 3.02
C THR A 29 12.47 -9.33 3.20
N VAL A 30 11.86 -9.65 4.32
CA VAL A 30 11.34 -10.99 4.65
C VAL A 30 9.82 -10.93 4.69
N LEU A 31 9.16 -11.90 4.09
CA LEU A 31 7.72 -12.07 4.15
C LEU A 31 7.39 -13.32 4.98
N ASP A 32 6.75 -13.13 6.12
CA ASP A 32 6.13 -14.23 6.87
C ASP A 32 4.82 -14.62 6.19
N GLU A 33 4.77 -15.84 5.67
CA GLU A 33 3.61 -16.35 4.92
C GLU A 33 2.45 -16.77 5.83
N SER A 34 2.72 -17.08 7.11
CA SER A 34 1.69 -17.51 8.06
C SER A 34 0.77 -16.36 8.46
N TYR A 35 1.35 -15.19 8.73
CA TYR A 35 0.62 -13.98 9.13
C TYR A 35 0.50 -12.93 8.00
N LYS A 36 1.13 -13.19 6.84
CA LYS A 36 1.19 -12.23 5.72
C LYS A 36 1.77 -10.88 6.17
N VAL A 37 2.89 -10.95 6.90
CA VAL A 37 3.60 -9.79 7.45
C VAL A 37 4.95 -9.65 6.77
N ALA A 38 5.20 -8.47 6.21
CA ALA A 38 6.49 -8.11 5.63
C ALA A 38 7.34 -7.34 6.63
N ILE A 39 8.62 -7.72 6.75
CA ILE A 39 9.61 -7.07 7.60
C ILE A 39 10.74 -6.56 6.72
N THR A 40 11.00 -5.27 6.78
CA THR A 40 12.03 -4.60 5.96
C THR A 40 12.86 -3.66 6.82
N ARG A 41 14.18 -3.69 6.64
CA ARG A 41 15.07 -2.70 7.24
C ARG A 41 15.24 -1.50 6.32
N PHE A 42 15.14 -0.31 6.89
CA PHE A 42 15.46 0.98 6.28
C PHE A 42 16.52 1.67 7.14
N ASP A 43 17.78 1.52 6.80
CA ASP A 43 18.93 2.04 7.55
C ASP A 43 18.89 1.63 9.04
N ASN A 44 18.50 2.57 9.90
CA ASN A 44 18.42 2.42 11.36
C ASN A 44 17.01 2.05 11.87
N ARG A 45 16.09 1.65 11.00
CA ARG A 45 14.71 1.30 11.34
C ARG A 45 14.30 -0.03 10.72
N ILE A 46 13.50 -0.79 11.45
CA ILE A 46 12.78 -1.95 10.94
C ILE A 46 11.32 -1.54 10.78
N ARG A 47 10.78 -1.77 9.60
CA ARG A 47 9.36 -1.61 9.33
C ARG A 47 8.70 -2.97 9.16
N VAL A 48 7.67 -3.20 9.96
CA VAL A 48 6.85 -4.41 9.97
C VAL A 48 5.46 -4.02 9.49
N GLY A 49 5.00 -4.57 8.39
CA GLY A 49 3.71 -4.21 7.81
C GLY A 49 2.89 -5.42 7.41
N GLY A 50 1.60 -5.37 7.65
CA GLY A 50 0.72 -6.47 7.30
C GLY A 50 -0.75 -6.12 7.38
N MET A 51 -1.55 -7.16 7.28
CA MET A 51 -3.01 -7.20 7.37
C MET A 51 -3.73 -6.48 6.21
N ALA A 52 -4.93 -6.99 5.96
CA ALA A 52 -5.92 -6.39 5.08
C ALA A 52 -7.27 -6.49 5.80
N GLU A 53 -7.72 -5.39 6.37
CA GLU A 53 -8.94 -5.33 7.18
C GLU A 53 -10.02 -4.53 6.46
N LEU A 54 -11.21 -5.10 6.38
CA LEU A 54 -12.39 -4.49 5.79
C LEU A 54 -13.18 -3.77 6.90
N SER A 55 -12.85 -2.52 7.16
CA SER A 55 -13.44 -1.69 8.22
C SER A 55 -13.96 -0.34 7.71
N GLY A 56 -14.15 -0.20 6.40
CA GLY A 56 -14.51 1.08 5.80
C GLY A 56 -13.44 2.13 6.06
N TYR A 57 -13.87 3.35 6.41
CA TYR A 57 -12.97 4.47 6.65
C TYR A 57 -12.44 4.55 8.09
N GLU A 58 -12.70 3.56 8.94
CA GLU A 58 -12.21 3.55 10.31
C GLU A 58 -10.70 3.31 10.35
N ILE A 59 -9.96 4.25 10.96
CA ILE A 59 -8.50 4.19 11.13
C ILE A 59 -8.07 3.89 12.57
N LYS A 60 -8.99 3.45 13.43
CA LYS A 60 -8.69 3.11 14.82
C LYS A 60 -7.58 2.05 14.89
N LEU A 61 -6.60 2.31 15.73
CA LEU A 61 -5.51 1.38 16.02
C LEU A 61 -6.00 0.30 16.99
N LEU A 62 -5.96 -0.97 16.57
CA LEU A 62 -6.37 -2.11 17.38
C LEU A 62 -5.14 -2.79 17.98
N GLU A 63 -5.06 -2.86 19.32
CA GLU A 63 -3.90 -3.43 20.02
C GLU A 63 -3.62 -4.87 19.59
N LYS A 64 -4.65 -5.69 19.37
CA LYS A 64 -4.49 -7.06 18.84
C LYS A 64 -3.69 -7.11 17.51
N ARG A 65 -3.80 -6.08 16.67
CA ARG A 65 -3.03 -5.99 15.41
C ARG A 65 -1.58 -5.62 15.66
N ARG A 66 -1.34 -4.75 16.64
CA ARG A 66 0.01 -4.44 17.11
C ARG A 66 0.70 -5.68 17.66
N GLU A 67 0.02 -6.43 18.53
CA GLU A 67 0.52 -7.68 19.10
C GLU A 67 0.93 -8.70 18.02
N THR A 68 0.12 -8.86 16.96
CA THR A 68 0.46 -9.77 15.86
C THR A 68 1.73 -9.33 15.11
N LEU A 69 1.88 -8.04 14.82
CA LEU A 69 3.09 -7.53 14.16
C LEU A 69 4.32 -7.67 15.06
N ALA A 70 4.16 -7.40 16.36
CA ALA A 70 5.20 -7.55 17.36
C ALA A 70 5.62 -9.02 17.51
N LEU A 71 4.67 -9.94 17.53
CA LEU A 71 4.93 -11.39 17.58
C LEU A 71 5.84 -11.81 16.43
N VAL A 72 5.49 -11.46 15.20
CA VAL A 72 6.23 -11.91 14.01
C VAL A 72 7.64 -11.33 13.98
N VAL A 73 7.81 -10.04 14.26
CA VAL A 73 9.16 -9.45 14.26
C VAL A 73 10.02 -9.99 15.41
N ASN A 74 9.43 -10.25 16.57
CA ASN A 74 10.16 -10.80 17.71
C ASN A 74 10.54 -12.28 17.51
N ASP A 75 9.72 -13.04 16.80
CA ASP A 75 10.02 -14.43 16.46
C ASP A 75 11.20 -14.53 15.47
N LEU A 76 11.20 -13.69 14.43
CA LEU A 76 12.20 -13.74 13.38
C LEU A 76 13.47 -12.93 13.68
N PHE A 77 13.35 -11.84 14.42
CA PHE A 77 14.44 -10.89 14.73
C PHE A 77 14.40 -10.41 16.18
N PRO A 78 14.52 -11.31 17.18
CA PRO A 78 14.29 -10.99 18.59
C PRO A 78 15.23 -9.92 19.17
N GLU A 79 16.42 -9.79 18.59
CA GLU A 79 17.42 -8.81 19.03
C GLU A 79 17.58 -7.63 18.07
N GLY A 80 16.84 -7.62 16.96
CA GLY A 80 17.06 -6.66 15.87
C GLY A 80 16.65 -5.24 16.18
N GLY A 81 15.66 -5.05 17.06
CA GLY A 81 15.11 -3.71 17.33
C GLY A 81 14.32 -3.61 18.64
N ASP A 82 14.01 -2.38 19.05
CA ASP A 82 13.30 -2.10 20.30
C ASP A 82 11.78 -1.91 20.06
N LEU A 83 11.00 -2.92 20.42
CA LEU A 83 9.55 -2.89 20.35
C LEU A 83 8.89 -1.88 21.30
N ASN A 84 9.58 -1.48 22.41
CA ASN A 84 9.03 -0.49 23.33
C ASN A 84 9.01 0.92 22.71
N GLN A 85 9.90 1.18 21.76
CA GLN A 85 9.97 2.42 21.00
C GLN A 85 9.26 2.33 19.64
N ALA A 86 8.52 1.25 19.38
CA ALA A 86 7.84 1.07 18.12
C ALA A 86 6.67 2.04 17.94
N LEU A 87 6.66 2.72 16.80
CA LEU A 87 5.53 3.53 16.35
C LEU A 87 4.53 2.64 15.65
N PHE A 88 3.31 2.59 16.18
CA PHE A 88 2.19 1.86 15.59
C PHE A 88 1.33 2.79 14.72
N TRP A 89 1.03 2.37 13.50
CA TRP A 89 0.30 3.18 12.53
C TRP A 89 -0.65 2.32 11.69
N SER A 90 -1.70 2.91 11.18
CA SER A 90 -2.59 2.30 10.19
C SER A 90 -2.87 3.25 9.03
N GLY A 91 -3.22 2.68 7.88
CA GLY A 91 -3.60 3.44 6.69
C GLY A 91 -4.54 2.65 5.79
N LEU A 92 -5.22 3.36 4.92
CA LEU A 92 -6.20 2.82 4.00
C LEU A 92 -5.59 2.69 2.60
N ARG A 93 -5.57 1.46 2.08
CA ARG A 93 -5.14 1.18 0.71
C ARG A 93 -6.35 1.35 -0.22
N PRO A 94 -6.24 2.14 -1.29
CA PRO A 94 -7.32 2.32 -2.24
C PRO A 94 -7.39 1.10 -3.17
N MET A 95 -8.20 0.11 -2.83
CA MET A 95 -8.33 -1.14 -3.57
C MET A 95 -9.49 -1.08 -4.55
N THR A 96 -9.23 -1.37 -5.81
CA THR A 96 -10.24 -1.67 -6.83
C THR A 96 -10.66 -3.14 -6.73
N PRO A 97 -11.85 -3.55 -7.25
CA PRO A 97 -12.30 -4.94 -7.18
C PRO A 97 -11.37 -5.95 -7.87
N ASP A 98 -10.70 -5.52 -8.95
CA ASP A 98 -9.79 -6.34 -9.76
C ASP A 98 -8.31 -6.09 -9.48
N SER A 99 -8.01 -5.24 -8.48
CA SER A 99 -6.66 -4.80 -8.11
C SER A 99 -5.90 -4.01 -9.20
N THR A 100 -6.55 -3.71 -10.31
CA THR A 100 -6.00 -2.88 -11.40
C THR A 100 -6.29 -1.40 -11.13
N PRO A 101 -5.32 -0.49 -11.22
CA PRO A 101 -5.56 0.93 -10.95
C PRO A 101 -6.52 1.57 -11.96
N LEU A 102 -7.09 2.70 -11.56
CA LEU A 102 -7.88 3.57 -12.41
C LEU A 102 -7.00 4.72 -12.90
N ILE A 103 -6.64 4.70 -14.18
CA ILE A 103 -5.83 5.75 -14.81
C ILE A 103 -6.50 6.14 -16.13
N GLY A 104 -6.83 7.42 -16.28
CA GLY A 104 -7.39 7.87 -17.54
C GLY A 104 -8.33 9.06 -17.42
N ARG A 105 -9.02 9.35 -18.52
CA ARG A 105 -10.01 10.41 -18.62
C ARG A 105 -11.30 10.02 -17.90
N THR A 106 -12.04 11.03 -17.47
CA THR A 106 -13.42 10.87 -17.02
C THR A 106 -14.39 11.41 -18.08
N ARG A 107 -15.68 11.46 -17.76
CA ARG A 107 -16.68 12.14 -18.58
C ARG A 107 -16.54 13.68 -18.60
N PHE A 108 -15.66 14.23 -17.79
CA PHE A 108 -15.35 15.66 -17.74
C PHE A 108 -14.02 15.92 -18.44
N ASP A 109 -13.98 16.91 -19.32
CA ASP A 109 -12.81 17.18 -20.18
C ASP A 109 -11.53 17.53 -19.41
N ASN A 110 -11.67 18.10 -18.22
CA ASN A 110 -10.57 18.59 -17.37
C ASN A 110 -10.36 17.75 -16.10
N LEU A 111 -10.96 16.57 -16.01
CA LEU A 111 -10.81 15.68 -14.86
C LEU A 111 -10.26 14.33 -15.28
N PHE A 112 -9.14 13.96 -14.67
CA PHE A 112 -8.43 12.71 -14.90
C PHE A 112 -8.33 11.91 -13.61
N LEU A 113 -8.22 10.60 -13.73
CA LEU A 113 -8.02 9.68 -12.63
C LEU A 113 -6.58 9.14 -12.66
N ASN A 114 -5.99 9.01 -11.49
CA ASN A 114 -4.77 8.26 -11.23
C ASN A 114 -4.85 7.74 -9.78
N THR A 115 -5.52 6.62 -9.56
CA THR A 115 -5.90 6.12 -8.23
C THR A 115 -6.13 4.60 -8.24
N GLY A 116 -6.44 4.03 -7.08
CA GLY A 116 -6.81 2.61 -7.00
C GLY A 116 -5.63 1.63 -7.09
N HIS A 117 -4.41 2.06 -6.80
CA HIS A 117 -3.19 1.26 -6.92
C HIS A 117 -3.01 0.20 -5.81
N GLY A 118 -3.93 0.12 -4.87
CA GLY A 118 -3.93 -0.89 -3.82
C GLY A 118 -2.63 -0.94 -3.01
N THR A 119 -1.98 -2.09 -2.99
CA THR A 119 -0.72 -2.31 -2.27
C THR A 119 0.54 -1.96 -3.07
N LEU A 120 0.42 -1.72 -4.38
CA LEU A 120 1.54 -1.57 -5.32
C LEU A 120 1.76 -0.13 -5.79
N GLY A 121 1.08 0.86 -5.18
CA GLY A 121 1.13 2.25 -5.62
C GLY A 121 2.53 2.84 -5.70
N TRP A 122 3.39 2.53 -4.74
CA TRP A 122 4.79 2.96 -4.77
C TRP A 122 5.55 2.36 -5.96
N THR A 123 5.44 1.05 -6.15
CA THR A 123 6.11 0.32 -7.24
C THR A 123 5.68 0.81 -8.62
N MET A 124 4.39 1.10 -8.78
CA MET A 124 3.82 1.56 -10.06
C MET A 124 3.91 3.07 -10.27
N SER A 125 4.42 3.84 -9.30
CA SER A 125 4.30 5.31 -9.29
C SER A 125 4.85 5.99 -10.53
N LEU A 126 6.06 5.62 -11.00
CA LEU A 126 6.68 6.24 -12.17
C LEU A 126 5.93 5.91 -13.46
N GLY A 127 5.54 4.65 -13.67
CA GLY A 127 4.76 4.24 -14.83
C GLY A 127 3.38 4.90 -14.86
N SER A 128 2.70 4.95 -13.72
CA SER A 128 1.40 5.61 -13.58
C SER A 128 1.51 7.13 -13.83
N ALA A 129 2.57 7.76 -13.33
CA ALA A 129 2.80 9.18 -13.56
C ALA A 129 3.06 9.49 -15.04
N LYS A 130 3.92 8.70 -15.70
CA LYS A 130 4.22 8.85 -17.14
C LYS A 130 2.94 8.71 -17.97
N LEU A 131 2.18 7.63 -17.73
CA LEU A 131 0.92 7.37 -18.43
C LEU A 131 -0.09 8.51 -18.23
N THR A 132 -0.26 8.97 -16.98
CA THR A 132 -1.14 10.09 -16.67
C THR A 132 -0.71 11.36 -17.40
N ALA A 133 0.59 11.65 -17.42
CA ALA A 133 1.12 12.83 -18.08
C ALA A 133 0.87 12.80 -19.60
N ASP A 134 1.03 11.64 -20.24
CA ASP A 134 0.75 11.48 -21.68
C ASP A 134 -0.73 11.69 -21.98
N ILE A 135 -1.63 11.06 -21.20
CA ILE A 135 -3.09 11.20 -21.35
C ILE A 135 -3.53 12.67 -21.18
N VAL A 136 -3.02 13.35 -20.13
CA VAL A 136 -3.36 14.76 -19.87
C VAL A 136 -2.86 15.67 -20.98
N SER A 137 -1.68 15.39 -21.52
CA SER A 137 -1.06 16.17 -22.60
C SER A 137 -1.58 15.81 -24.00
N GLY A 138 -2.48 14.83 -24.12
CA GLY A 138 -3.01 14.36 -25.41
C GLY A 138 -1.97 13.66 -26.28
N LYS A 139 -0.93 13.08 -25.68
CA LYS A 139 0.10 12.28 -26.36
C LYS A 139 -0.31 10.83 -26.46
N ASP A 140 0.26 10.13 -27.44
CA ASP A 140 0.14 8.67 -27.50
C ASP A 140 0.83 8.02 -26.29
N THR A 141 0.18 7.02 -25.74
CA THR A 141 0.70 6.28 -24.60
C THR A 141 1.55 5.09 -25.04
N GLU A 142 2.65 4.82 -24.32
CA GLU A 142 3.55 3.69 -24.61
C GLU A 142 2.91 2.33 -24.34
N ILE A 143 1.91 2.29 -23.47
CA ILE A 143 1.14 1.08 -23.13
C ILE A 143 -0.35 1.33 -23.36
N ARG A 144 -1.11 0.27 -23.61
CA ARG A 144 -2.57 0.37 -23.68
C ARG A 144 -3.13 0.84 -22.34
N SER A 145 -4.01 1.82 -22.38
CA SER A 145 -4.64 2.40 -21.20
C SER A 145 -6.13 2.09 -21.07
N ASP A 146 -6.74 1.43 -22.07
CA ASP A 146 -8.17 1.10 -22.08
C ASP A 146 -8.59 0.27 -20.87
N ASP A 147 -7.77 -0.73 -20.53
CA ASP A 147 -7.98 -1.63 -19.39
C ASP A 147 -7.82 -0.93 -18.03
N LEU A 148 -7.29 0.30 -18.01
CA LEU A 148 -7.12 1.12 -16.82
C LEU A 148 -8.24 2.16 -16.66
N SER A 149 -9.09 2.30 -17.69
CA SER A 149 -10.17 3.27 -17.71
C SER A 149 -11.28 2.92 -16.69
N LEU A 150 -11.94 3.97 -16.17
CA LEU A 150 -13.16 3.81 -15.36
C LEU A 150 -14.29 3.11 -16.11
N SER A 151 -14.31 3.20 -17.45
CA SER A 151 -15.34 2.58 -18.30
C SER A 151 -15.42 1.06 -18.16
N ARG A 152 -14.35 0.38 -17.71
CA ARG A 152 -14.38 -1.09 -17.48
C ARG A 152 -15.37 -1.52 -16.39
N TYR A 153 -15.84 -0.58 -15.57
CA TYR A 153 -16.85 -0.80 -14.52
C TYR A 153 -18.23 -0.21 -14.87
N GLN A 154 -18.35 0.38 -16.05
CA GLN A 154 -19.61 0.95 -16.55
C GLN A 154 -20.22 -0.04 -17.52
N THR A 155 -21.07 -0.92 -17.02
CA THR A 155 -21.95 -1.80 -17.82
C THR A 155 -23.32 -1.18 -17.95
#